data_2bdfd55391537e445eeb61d983645368
#
_entry.id   2bdfd55391537e445eeb61d983645368
#
_cell.length_a   1.000
_cell.length_b   1.000
_cell.length_c   1.000
_cell.angle_alpha   90.00
_cell.angle_beta   90.00
_cell.angle_gamma   90.00
#
_symmetry.space_group_name_H-M   'P 1'
#
loop_
_entity.id
_entity.type
_entity.pdbx_description
1 polymer ?
#
loop_
_entity_poly.entity_id
_entity_poly.type
_entity_poly.pdbx_seq_one_letter_code
_entity_poly.pdbx_strand_id
1 'polypeptide(L)'
;MPTLVLIWECEPPVRDGDMITPTHASDALTATPGARSPSPQAPRAGLYTPQERARRDATKWTLVQGILAPVQFLVMAVSVWLVLRYLRTGDGLAAANISVVVKTFVLYAIMVTGAIWEKVVFGKYLFADAFFWEDVVSMGVIALHTAYLAGLALAWPPRTLMVLALVAYATYAVNAVQFVLKLRAARLQEAESLRQVATA
;
A
#
# COMPACT_ATOMS: atom_id res chain seq x y z
N MET A 1 34.79 -1.88 -14.16
CA MET A 1 35.43 -2.57 -13.04
C MET A 1 35.87 -1.53 -12.02
N PRO A 2 35.40 -1.49 -10.79
CA PRO A 2 35.72 -2.45 -9.74
C PRO A 2 34.49 -2.84 -8.91
N THR A 3 34.35 -4.08 -8.63
CA THR A 3 34.39 -4.86 -7.39
C THR A 3 33.48 -4.41 -6.25
N LEU A 4 32.34 -5.05 -6.17
CA LEU A 4 31.46 -5.13 -5.01
C LEU A 4 32.15 -6.02 -3.96
N VAL A 5 32.50 -5.46 -2.81
CA VAL A 5 32.96 -6.20 -1.64
C VAL A 5 31.76 -6.52 -0.75
N LEU A 6 31.48 -7.81 -0.64
CA LEU A 6 30.64 -8.41 0.39
C LEU A 6 31.30 -8.18 1.77
N ILE A 7 30.54 -7.63 2.72
CA ILE A 7 30.89 -7.68 4.14
C ILE A 7 29.76 -8.41 4.85
N TRP A 8 29.95 -9.70 5.00
CA TRP A 8 29.31 -10.57 5.96
C TRP A 8 30.39 -11.46 6.54
N GLU A 9 30.75 -11.24 7.78
CA GLU A 9 31.26 -12.23 8.73
C GLU A 9 31.87 -11.51 9.93
N CYS A 10 31.22 -11.60 11.04
CA CYS A 10 31.82 -11.51 12.35
C CYS A 10 31.19 -12.58 13.23
N GLU A 11 31.79 -13.76 13.22
CA GLU A 11 31.66 -14.74 14.30
C GLU A 11 32.60 -14.35 15.45
N PRO A 12 32.15 -14.38 16.71
CA PRO A 12 33.05 -14.26 17.84
C PRO A 12 33.72 -15.61 18.18
N PRO A 13 34.94 -15.60 18.70
CA PRO A 13 35.71 -16.83 18.93
C PRO A 13 35.23 -17.63 20.12
N VAL A 14 35.18 -18.96 19.93
CA VAL A 14 34.96 -19.97 20.96
C VAL A 14 36.17 -19.94 21.91
N ARG A 15 35.94 -19.82 23.20
CA ARG A 15 36.93 -20.00 24.25
C ARG A 15 36.77 -21.40 24.85
N ASP A 16 37.79 -22.23 24.59
CA ASP A 16 38.02 -23.50 25.27
C ASP A 16 38.49 -23.29 26.72
N GLY A 17 37.99 -24.20 27.55
CA GLY A 17 38.65 -24.60 28.79
C GLY A 17 37.90 -24.24 30.08
N ASP A 18 37.15 -25.21 30.64
CA ASP A 18 37.52 -25.72 31.95
C ASP A 18 36.72 -26.98 32.28
N MET A 19 37.48 -28.04 32.47
CA MET A 19 37.11 -29.39 32.88
C MET A 19 37.05 -29.40 34.40
N ILE A 20 35.88 -29.65 35.02
CA ILE A 20 35.77 -30.12 36.41
C ILE A 20 34.65 -31.15 36.53
N THR A 21 35.03 -32.26 37.13
CA THR A 21 34.38 -33.54 37.40
C THR A 21 33.10 -33.49 38.27
N PRO A 22 32.33 -34.63 38.31
CA PRO A 22 31.00 -34.65 38.85
C PRO A 22 30.96 -35.00 40.36
N THR A 23 30.00 -34.43 41.08
CA THR A 23 29.61 -34.92 42.37
C THR A 23 28.09 -35.01 42.48
N HIS A 24 27.63 -36.17 42.93
CA HIS A 24 26.29 -36.60 43.30
C HIS A 24 25.43 -35.58 44.02
N ALA A 25 24.15 -35.54 43.69
CA ALA A 25 23.02 -35.90 44.53
C ALA A 25 21.68 -35.48 43.91
N SER A 26 20.88 -36.44 43.68
CA SER A 26 19.41 -36.56 43.87
C SER A 26 18.57 -35.32 44.12
N ASP A 27 17.43 -35.39 43.44
CA ASP A 27 16.13 -34.81 43.75
C ASP A 27 15.93 -33.29 43.60
N ALA A 28 15.35 -32.95 42.46
CA ALA A 28 14.13 -32.14 42.45
C ALA A 28 13.51 -32.11 41.05
N LEU A 29 12.31 -32.59 41.01
CA LEU A 29 11.33 -32.64 39.94
C LEU A 29 11.27 -31.32 39.13
N THR A 30 11.28 -31.49 37.78
CA THR A 30 10.38 -30.86 36.83
C THR A 30 10.09 -29.39 36.97
N ALA A 31 10.80 -28.60 36.20
CA ALA A 31 10.22 -27.42 35.57
C ALA A 31 10.69 -27.37 34.12
N THR A 32 9.94 -27.97 33.24
CA THR A 32 10.02 -27.72 31.81
C THR A 32 9.81 -26.20 31.60
N PRO A 33 10.73 -25.48 30.95
CA PRO A 33 10.44 -24.10 30.54
C PRO A 33 9.28 -24.18 29.53
N GLY A 34 8.10 -23.82 30.01
CA GLY A 34 6.90 -23.78 29.18
C GLY A 34 7.22 -23.01 27.91
N ALA A 35 7.12 -23.69 26.76
CA ALA A 35 6.98 -23.05 25.48
C ALA A 35 5.90 -21.99 25.63
N ARG A 36 6.28 -20.71 25.56
CA ARG A 36 5.30 -19.63 25.46
C ARG A 36 4.54 -19.89 24.17
N SER A 37 3.35 -20.45 24.30
CA SER A 37 2.37 -20.47 23.23
C SER A 37 2.27 -19.03 22.69
N PRO A 38 2.29 -18.80 21.37
CA PRO A 38 2.06 -17.48 20.83
C PRO A 38 0.72 -17.00 21.38
N SER A 39 0.76 -15.92 22.15
CA SER A 39 -0.45 -15.28 22.68
C SER A 39 -1.41 -15.06 21.50
N PRO A 40 -2.71 -15.40 21.63
CA PRO A 40 -3.69 -15.01 20.63
C PRO A 40 -3.54 -13.52 20.41
N GLN A 41 -3.22 -13.11 19.18
CA GLN A 41 -3.11 -11.69 18.85
C GLN A 41 -4.44 -11.05 19.23
N ALA A 42 -4.42 -10.13 20.20
CA ALA A 42 -5.59 -9.37 20.58
C ALA A 42 -6.23 -8.80 19.31
N PRO A 43 -7.57 -8.82 19.18
CA PRO A 43 -8.26 -8.27 18.00
C PRO A 43 -7.71 -6.87 17.73
N ARG A 44 -7.30 -6.61 16.48
CA ARG A 44 -6.77 -5.29 16.11
C ARG A 44 -7.82 -4.25 16.45
N ALA A 45 -7.61 -3.47 17.50
CA ALA A 45 -8.52 -2.44 17.96
C ALA A 45 -8.59 -1.22 17.01
N GLY A 46 -7.92 -1.25 15.86
CA GLY A 46 -7.87 -0.19 14.86
C GLY A 46 -7.15 -0.60 13.59
N LEU A 47 -7.18 0.29 12.58
CA LEU A 47 -6.54 0.06 11.27
C LEU A 47 -5.00 -0.08 11.39
N TYR A 48 -4.40 0.61 12.34
CA TYR A 48 -2.95 0.62 12.59
C TYR A 48 -2.63 0.18 14.01
N THR A 49 -1.61 -0.65 14.17
CA THR A 49 -0.95 -0.85 15.46
C THR A 49 -0.16 0.42 15.84
N PRO A 50 0.21 0.61 17.13
CA PRO A 50 1.03 1.76 17.54
C PRO A 50 2.35 1.87 16.78
N GLN A 51 2.99 0.75 16.45
CA GLN A 51 4.24 0.71 15.68
C GLN A 51 4.03 1.09 14.21
N GLU A 52 2.99 0.58 13.56
CA GLU A 52 2.63 0.94 12.18
C GLU A 52 2.30 2.42 12.06
N ARG A 53 1.60 2.97 13.07
CA ARG A 53 1.31 4.40 13.15
C ARG A 53 2.58 5.25 13.23
N ALA A 54 3.52 4.88 14.10
CA ALA A 54 4.80 5.57 14.22
C ALA A 54 5.58 5.55 12.89
N ARG A 55 5.60 4.41 12.16
CA ARG A 55 6.23 4.31 10.84
C ARG A 55 5.52 5.16 9.80
N ARG A 56 4.17 5.14 9.78
CA ARG A 56 3.35 5.97 8.88
C ARG A 56 3.68 7.45 9.04
N ASP A 57 3.75 7.92 10.30
CA ASP A 57 3.95 9.34 10.62
C ASP A 57 5.41 9.79 10.37
N ALA A 58 6.37 8.87 10.49
CA ALA A 58 7.79 9.16 10.25
C ALA A 58 8.19 9.11 8.78
N THR A 59 7.42 8.42 7.91
CA THR A 59 7.83 8.21 6.52
C THR A 59 7.43 9.36 5.60
N LYS A 60 8.36 9.74 4.69
CA LYS A 60 8.09 10.72 3.62
C LYS A 60 7.06 10.20 2.60
N TRP A 61 6.88 8.90 2.49
CA TRP A 61 5.93 8.29 1.56
C TRP A 61 4.48 8.64 1.89
N THR A 62 4.15 8.89 3.15
CA THR A 62 2.83 9.40 3.55
C THR A 62 2.56 10.78 2.94
N LEU A 63 3.56 11.67 2.91
CA LEU A 63 3.44 12.97 2.26
C LEU A 63 3.30 12.82 0.74
N VAL A 64 4.08 11.93 0.12
CA VAL A 64 4.00 11.63 -1.32
C VAL A 64 2.58 11.18 -1.69
N GLN A 65 1.99 10.25 -0.95
CA GLN A 65 0.61 9.81 -1.17
C GLN A 65 -0.40 10.96 -0.96
N GLY A 66 -0.20 11.77 0.07
CA GLY A 66 -1.03 12.93 0.36
C GLY A 66 -1.05 14.00 -0.74
N ILE A 67 0.05 14.16 -1.49
CA ILE A 67 0.14 15.06 -2.64
C ILE A 67 -0.40 14.41 -3.92
N LEU A 68 -0.01 13.16 -4.18
CA LEU A 68 -0.41 12.46 -5.40
C LEU A 68 -1.92 12.20 -5.47
N ALA A 69 -2.59 11.96 -4.33
CA ALA A 69 -4.02 11.70 -4.33
C ALA A 69 -4.84 12.88 -4.88
N PRO A 70 -4.73 14.13 -4.39
CA PRO A 70 -5.45 15.25 -5.00
C PRO A 70 -5.02 15.54 -6.44
N VAL A 71 -3.73 15.39 -6.79
CA VAL A 71 -3.26 15.51 -8.18
C VAL A 71 -3.97 14.52 -9.09
N GLN A 72 -4.11 13.27 -8.66
CA GLN A 72 -4.86 12.24 -9.38
C GLN A 72 -6.31 12.66 -9.70
N PHE A 73 -7.00 13.25 -8.71
CA PHE A 73 -8.37 13.71 -8.90
C PHE A 73 -8.45 14.87 -9.90
N LEU A 74 -7.54 15.83 -9.84
CA LEU A 74 -7.50 16.94 -10.78
C LEU A 74 -7.25 16.46 -12.22
N VAL A 75 -6.25 15.60 -12.40
CA VAL A 75 -5.94 15.01 -13.71
C VAL A 75 -7.13 14.20 -14.24
N MET A 76 -7.80 13.43 -13.38
CA MET A 76 -9.01 12.69 -13.75
C MET A 76 -10.14 13.64 -14.18
N ALA A 77 -10.42 14.69 -13.40
CA ALA A 77 -11.50 15.63 -13.71
C ALA A 77 -11.29 16.31 -15.08
N VAL A 78 -10.07 16.76 -15.37
CA VAL A 78 -9.70 17.31 -16.68
C VAL A 78 -9.88 16.27 -17.78
N SER A 79 -9.42 15.03 -17.55
CA SER A 79 -9.54 13.98 -18.55
C SER A 79 -10.98 13.55 -18.80
N VAL A 80 -11.80 13.43 -17.76
CA VAL A 80 -13.27 13.17 -17.90
C VAL A 80 -13.92 14.25 -18.76
N TRP A 81 -13.60 15.52 -18.50
CA TRP A 81 -14.14 16.62 -19.28
C TRP A 81 -13.75 16.54 -20.76
N LEU A 82 -12.48 16.25 -21.09
CA LEU A 82 -12.01 16.09 -22.47
C LEU A 82 -12.64 14.89 -23.18
N VAL A 83 -12.76 13.76 -22.48
CA VAL A 83 -13.40 12.54 -23.00
C VAL A 83 -14.88 12.79 -23.29
N LEU A 84 -15.61 13.43 -22.36
CA LEU A 84 -17.02 13.75 -22.55
C LEU A 84 -17.23 14.79 -23.65
N ARG A 85 -16.34 15.78 -23.76
CA ARG A 85 -16.36 16.73 -24.87
C ARG A 85 -16.27 16.00 -26.20
N TYR A 86 -15.26 15.15 -26.37
CA TYR A 86 -15.09 14.35 -27.60
C TYR A 86 -16.33 13.49 -27.90
N LEU A 87 -16.87 12.81 -26.91
CA LEU A 87 -18.06 11.96 -27.11
C LEU A 87 -19.30 12.72 -27.56
N ARG A 88 -19.41 14.02 -27.17
CA ARG A 88 -20.55 14.89 -27.52
C ARG A 88 -20.39 15.61 -28.85
N THR A 89 -19.16 16.07 -29.16
CA THR A 89 -18.91 16.93 -30.31
C THR A 89 -18.19 16.22 -31.45
N GLY A 90 -17.51 15.12 -31.17
CA GLY A 90 -16.61 14.46 -32.12
C GLY A 90 -15.23 15.11 -32.22
N ASP A 91 -15.03 16.29 -31.57
CA ASP A 91 -13.80 17.06 -31.66
C ASP A 91 -12.85 16.83 -30.48
N GLY A 92 -11.53 16.94 -30.73
CA GLY A 92 -10.53 16.90 -29.68
C GLY A 92 -10.06 15.49 -29.28
N LEU A 93 -10.17 14.50 -30.16
CA LEU A 93 -9.71 13.14 -29.91
C LEU A 93 -8.26 13.06 -29.39
N ALA A 94 -7.35 13.80 -30.00
CA ALA A 94 -5.95 13.79 -29.61
C ALA A 94 -5.78 14.28 -28.14
N ALA A 95 -6.46 15.38 -27.78
CA ALA A 95 -6.41 15.91 -26.41
C ALA A 95 -7.02 14.93 -25.40
N ALA A 96 -8.14 14.26 -25.75
CA ALA A 96 -8.74 13.22 -24.93
C ALA A 96 -7.76 12.03 -24.71
N ASN A 97 -7.18 11.49 -25.80
CA ASN A 97 -6.21 10.41 -25.70
C ASN A 97 -4.99 10.79 -24.84
N ILE A 98 -4.39 11.94 -25.07
CA ILE A 98 -3.24 12.43 -24.30
C ILE A 98 -3.61 12.53 -22.82
N SER A 99 -4.78 13.07 -22.48
CA SER A 99 -5.21 13.21 -21.10
C SER A 99 -5.39 11.87 -20.39
N VAL A 100 -5.92 10.84 -21.07
CA VAL A 100 -6.06 9.48 -20.51
C VAL A 100 -4.69 8.83 -20.32
N VAL A 101 -3.77 9.00 -21.27
CA VAL A 101 -2.39 8.51 -21.15
C VAL A 101 -1.69 9.16 -19.95
N VAL A 102 -1.75 10.48 -19.82
CA VAL A 102 -1.20 11.22 -18.67
C VAL A 102 -1.80 10.70 -17.37
N LYS A 103 -3.14 10.58 -17.29
CA LYS A 103 -3.83 10.03 -16.12
C LYS A 103 -3.33 8.62 -15.78
N THR A 104 -3.11 7.77 -16.76
CA THR A 104 -2.61 6.41 -16.56
C THR A 104 -1.20 6.41 -15.97
N PHE A 105 -0.30 7.25 -16.45
CA PHE A 105 1.06 7.34 -15.89
C PHE A 105 1.05 7.89 -14.46
N VAL A 106 0.22 8.89 -14.15
CA VAL A 106 0.07 9.37 -12.77
C VAL A 106 -0.54 8.29 -11.88
N LEU A 107 -1.45 7.43 -12.40
CA LEU A 107 -1.97 6.27 -11.70
C LEU A 107 -0.84 5.26 -11.37
N TYR A 108 0.01 4.94 -12.34
CA TYR A 108 1.14 4.04 -12.09
C TYR A 108 2.10 4.60 -11.05
N ALA A 109 2.37 5.90 -11.08
CA ALA A 109 3.22 6.54 -10.09
C ALA A 109 2.65 6.43 -8.67
N ILE A 110 1.34 6.69 -8.46
CA ILE A 110 0.74 6.56 -7.12
C ILE A 110 0.67 5.10 -6.66
N MET A 111 0.48 4.15 -7.57
CA MET A 111 0.47 2.72 -7.23
C MET A 111 1.85 2.22 -6.81
N VAL A 112 2.91 2.57 -7.54
CA VAL A 112 4.28 2.20 -7.19
C VAL A 112 4.68 2.82 -5.85
N THR A 113 4.42 4.12 -5.67
CA THR A 113 4.74 4.82 -4.43
C THR A 113 3.86 4.34 -3.26
N GLY A 114 2.62 3.93 -3.52
CA GLY A 114 1.72 3.31 -2.55
C GLY A 114 2.24 1.95 -2.08
N ALA A 115 2.67 1.09 -2.99
CA ALA A 115 3.27 -0.20 -2.66
C ALA A 115 4.54 -0.03 -1.80
N ILE A 116 5.37 0.98 -2.08
CA ILE A 116 6.53 1.31 -1.24
C ILE A 116 6.09 1.79 0.14
N TRP A 117 5.06 2.64 0.21
CA TRP A 117 4.49 3.10 1.47
C TRP A 117 3.98 1.93 2.32
N GLU A 118 3.22 0.99 1.74
CA GLU A 118 2.76 -0.21 2.44
C GLU A 118 3.93 -1.05 2.95
N LYS A 119 4.98 -1.22 2.15
CA LYS A 119 6.19 -1.93 2.58
C LYS A 119 6.82 -1.30 3.80
N VAL A 120 6.90 0.02 3.84
CA VAL A 120 7.48 0.76 4.98
C VAL A 120 6.59 0.65 6.22
N VAL A 121 5.28 0.76 6.07
CA VAL A 121 4.34 0.78 7.20
C VAL A 121 4.03 -0.62 7.71
N PHE A 122 3.66 -1.55 6.81
CA PHE A 122 3.13 -2.88 7.13
C PHE A 122 4.12 -4.03 6.87
N GLY A 123 5.25 -3.76 6.20
CA GLY A 123 6.23 -4.79 5.85
C GLY A 123 5.92 -5.58 4.58
N LYS A 124 4.78 -5.34 3.90
CA LYS A 124 4.36 -5.95 2.64
C LYS A 124 4.24 -4.88 1.55
N TYR A 125 4.59 -5.20 0.30
CA TYR A 125 4.47 -4.22 -0.82
C TYR A 125 3.03 -3.96 -1.25
N LEU A 126 2.17 -4.95 -1.17
CA LEU A 126 0.76 -4.89 -1.54
C LEU A 126 0.01 -5.92 -0.69
N PHE A 127 -1.32 -5.79 -0.65
CA PHE A 127 -2.21 -6.70 0.05
C PHE A 127 -1.90 -6.80 1.55
N ALA A 128 -1.50 -5.68 2.17
CA ALA A 128 -1.50 -5.59 3.62
C ALA A 128 -2.91 -5.87 4.13
N ASP A 129 -3.05 -6.62 5.24
CA ASP A 129 -4.37 -7.02 5.76
C ASP A 129 -5.28 -5.81 6.02
N ALA A 130 -4.66 -4.66 6.29
CA ALA A 130 -5.35 -3.38 6.49
C ALA A 130 -5.99 -2.84 5.20
N PHE A 131 -5.42 -3.09 4.01
CA PHE A 131 -5.85 -2.51 2.72
C PHE A 131 -6.13 -3.55 1.64
N PHE A 132 -6.27 -4.82 1.99
CA PHE A 132 -6.40 -5.93 1.06
C PHE A 132 -7.46 -5.72 -0.04
N TRP A 133 -8.67 -5.30 0.34
CA TRP A 133 -9.77 -5.12 -0.61
C TRP A 133 -9.58 -3.88 -1.49
N GLU A 134 -9.00 -2.82 -0.95
CA GLU A 134 -8.68 -1.61 -1.70
C GLU A 134 -7.61 -1.91 -2.76
N ASP A 135 -6.64 -2.75 -2.44
CA ASP A 135 -5.60 -3.18 -3.39
C ASP A 135 -6.18 -4.07 -4.49
N VAL A 136 -7.08 -5.00 -4.14
CA VAL A 136 -7.77 -5.83 -5.15
C VAL A 136 -8.50 -4.96 -6.16
N VAL A 137 -9.25 -3.95 -5.70
CA VAL A 137 -9.94 -3.01 -6.61
C VAL A 137 -8.93 -2.16 -7.38
N SER A 138 -7.83 -1.74 -6.75
CA SER A 138 -6.74 -1.01 -7.42
C SER A 138 -6.13 -1.80 -8.57
N MET A 139 -5.97 -3.12 -8.44
CA MET A 139 -5.52 -3.98 -9.55
C MET A 139 -6.51 -3.95 -10.72
N GLY A 140 -7.81 -3.95 -10.45
CA GLY A 140 -8.84 -3.78 -11.48
C GLY A 140 -8.75 -2.42 -12.18
N VAL A 141 -8.50 -1.35 -11.42
CA VAL A 141 -8.29 0.00 -11.99
C VAL A 141 -7.06 0.02 -12.90
N ILE A 142 -5.93 -0.57 -12.46
CA ILE A 142 -4.71 -0.69 -13.28
C ILE A 142 -4.99 -1.47 -14.56
N ALA A 143 -5.67 -2.62 -14.46
CA ALA A 143 -5.99 -3.47 -15.60
C ALA A 143 -6.80 -2.70 -16.66
N LEU A 144 -7.82 -1.95 -16.27
CA LEU A 144 -8.63 -1.14 -17.18
C LEU A 144 -7.83 -0.02 -17.85
N HIS A 145 -6.96 0.68 -17.12
CA HIS A 145 -6.10 1.71 -17.71
C HIS A 145 -5.04 1.11 -18.62
N THR A 146 -4.48 -0.04 -18.27
CA THR A 146 -3.54 -0.79 -19.13
C THR A 146 -4.23 -1.29 -20.39
N ALA A 147 -5.47 -1.80 -20.27
CA ALA A 147 -6.27 -2.19 -21.44
C ALA A 147 -6.56 -1.00 -22.36
N TYR A 148 -6.75 0.21 -21.83
CA TYR A 148 -6.87 1.42 -22.64
C TYR A 148 -5.59 1.69 -23.43
N LEU A 149 -4.40 1.62 -22.80
CA LEU A 149 -3.13 1.82 -23.50
C LEU A 149 -2.91 0.76 -24.59
N ALA A 150 -3.23 -0.50 -24.29
CA ALA A 150 -3.14 -1.59 -25.27
C ALA A 150 -4.11 -1.36 -26.44
N GLY A 151 -5.37 -1.00 -26.16
CA GLY A 151 -6.35 -0.69 -27.20
C GLY A 151 -5.94 0.51 -28.06
N LEU A 152 -5.32 1.53 -27.46
CA LEU A 152 -4.78 2.68 -28.19
C LEU A 152 -3.64 2.26 -29.12
N ALA A 153 -2.71 1.42 -28.65
CA ALA A 153 -1.62 0.88 -29.47
C ALA A 153 -2.11 -0.05 -30.60
N LEU A 154 -3.19 -0.77 -30.37
CA LEU A 154 -3.85 -1.65 -31.36
C LEU A 154 -4.85 -0.91 -32.25
N ALA A 155 -4.90 0.42 -32.19
CA ALA A 155 -5.78 1.29 -32.98
C ALA A 155 -7.27 0.91 -32.88
N TRP A 156 -7.75 0.58 -31.69
CA TRP A 156 -9.18 0.33 -31.44
C TRP A 156 -10.03 1.54 -31.81
N PRO A 157 -11.32 1.34 -32.13
CA PRO A 157 -12.21 2.44 -32.47
C PRO A 157 -12.22 3.52 -31.36
N PRO A 158 -12.08 4.81 -31.71
CA PRO A 158 -11.94 5.89 -30.73
C PRO A 158 -13.08 5.93 -29.71
N ARG A 159 -14.31 5.68 -30.14
CA ARG A 159 -15.48 5.65 -29.25
C ARG A 159 -15.38 4.54 -28.19
N THR A 160 -14.88 3.37 -28.57
CA THR A 160 -14.65 2.25 -27.64
C THR A 160 -13.60 2.62 -26.59
N LEU A 161 -12.49 3.26 -27.00
CA LEU A 161 -11.47 3.74 -26.09
C LEU A 161 -12.01 4.74 -25.08
N MET A 162 -12.83 5.70 -25.52
CA MET A 162 -13.42 6.70 -24.62
C MET A 162 -14.40 6.08 -23.62
N VAL A 163 -15.20 5.10 -24.04
CA VAL A 163 -16.08 4.38 -23.11
C VAL A 163 -15.26 3.57 -22.10
N LEU A 164 -14.21 2.89 -22.56
CA LEU A 164 -13.28 2.17 -21.67
C LEU A 164 -12.63 3.11 -20.63
N ALA A 165 -12.20 4.32 -21.05
CA ALA A 165 -11.66 5.32 -20.16
C ALA A 165 -12.67 5.75 -19.09
N LEU A 166 -13.95 5.96 -19.45
CA LEU A 166 -15.00 6.30 -18.48
C LEU A 166 -15.28 5.17 -17.50
N VAL A 167 -15.28 3.91 -17.95
CA VAL A 167 -15.41 2.74 -17.07
C VAL A 167 -14.22 2.68 -16.11
N ALA A 168 -13.00 2.89 -16.60
CA ALA A 168 -11.80 2.93 -15.77
C ALA A 168 -11.87 4.05 -14.71
N TYR A 169 -12.39 5.22 -15.07
CA TYR A 169 -12.56 6.34 -14.13
C TYR A 169 -13.65 6.09 -13.11
N ALA A 170 -14.75 5.46 -13.49
CA ALA A 170 -15.80 5.06 -12.55
C ALA A 170 -15.26 4.07 -11.51
N THR A 171 -14.52 3.06 -11.97
CA THR A 171 -13.87 2.07 -11.07
C THR A 171 -12.85 2.75 -10.16
N TYR A 172 -12.04 3.67 -10.70
CA TYR A 172 -11.11 4.48 -9.89
C TYR A 172 -11.83 5.32 -8.84
N ALA A 173 -12.96 5.95 -9.18
CA ALA A 173 -13.71 6.75 -8.23
C ALA A 173 -14.26 5.89 -7.07
N VAL A 174 -14.77 4.69 -7.35
CA VAL A 174 -15.18 3.72 -6.32
C VAL A 174 -14.01 3.37 -5.40
N ASN A 175 -12.86 3.03 -5.98
CA ASN A 175 -11.65 2.72 -5.22
C ASN A 175 -11.20 3.89 -4.32
N ALA A 176 -11.20 5.10 -4.86
CA ALA A 176 -10.83 6.30 -4.10
C ALA A 176 -11.78 6.57 -2.92
N VAL A 177 -13.10 6.36 -3.12
CA VAL A 177 -14.08 6.46 -2.03
C VAL A 177 -13.80 5.42 -0.95
N GLN A 178 -13.48 4.17 -1.32
CA GLN A 178 -13.11 3.12 -0.35
C GLN A 178 -11.94 3.55 0.53
N PHE A 179 -10.85 4.05 -0.07
CA PHE A 179 -9.69 4.57 0.67
C PHE A 179 -10.07 5.74 1.60
N VAL A 180 -10.82 6.71 1.10
CA VAL A 180 -11.24 7.89 1.91
C VAL A 180 -12.08 7.48 3.10
N LEU A 181 -13.06 6.61 2.90
CA LEU A 181 -13.94 6.13 3.99
C LEU A 181 -13.15 5.35 5.03
N LYS A 182 -12.22 4.49 4.58
CA LYS A 182 -11.37 3.70 5.48
C LYS A 182 -10.43 4.58 6.30
N LEU A 183 -9.75 5.53 5.68
CA LEU A 183 -8.87 6.47 6.38
C LEU A 183 -9.66 7.40 7.33
N ARG A 184 -10.88 7.80 6.95
CA ARG A 184 -11.76 8.57 7.84
C ARG A 184 -12.15 7.74 9.07
N ALA A 185 -12.55 6.50 8.88
CA ALA A 185 -12.89 5.59 9.98
C ALA A 185 -11.70 5.39 10.93
N ALA A 186 -10.49 5.20 10.38
CA ALA A 186 -9.26 5.08 11.17
C ALA A 186 -8.99 6.32 12.04
N ARG A 187 -9.17 7.53 11.49
CA ARG A 187 -8.99 8.79 12.23
C ARG A 187 -10.01 8.97 13.36
N LEU A 188 -11.26 8.57 13.13
CA LEU A 188 -12.31 8.64 14.15
C LEU A 188 -12.03 7.67 15.30
N GLN A 189 -11.60 6.44 15.01
CA GLN A 189 -11.19 5.47 16.03
C GLN A 189 -9.99 5.96 16.85
N GLU A 190 -9.02 6.61 16.19
CA GLU A 190 -7.87 7.20 16.86
C GLU A 190 -8.28 8.33 17.82
N ALA A 191 -9.15 9.22 17.37
CA ALA A 191 -9.65 10.33 18.21
C ALA A 191 -10.43 9.81 19.43
N GLU A 192 -11.21 8.74 19.28
CA GLU A 192 -11.95 8.12 20.37
C GLU A 192 -11.03 7.45 21.39
N SER A 193 -10.01 6.72 20.93
CA SER A 193 -9.05 6.08 21.83
C SER A 193 -8.27 7.11 22.67
N LEU A 194 -7.90 8.25 22.08
CA LEU A 194 -7.24 9.34 22.81
C LEU A 194 -8.15 9.99 23.86
N ARG A 195 -9.45 10.14 23.57
CA ARG A 195 -10.42 10.66 24.56
C ARG A 195 -10.57 9.72 25.74
N GLN A 196 -10.67 8.40 25.50
CA GLN A 196 -10.79 7.39 26.56
C GLN A 196 -9.58 7.41 27.51
N VAL A 197 -8.36 7.55 26.96
CA VAL A 197 -7.14 7.66 27.76
C VAL A 197 -7.09 8.97 28.58
N ALA A 198 -7.62 10.07 28.04
CA ALA A 198 -7.64 11.36 28.73
C ALA A 198 -8.69 11.45 29.86
N THR A 199 -9.68 10.54 29.87
CA THR A 199 -10.76 10.50 30.88
C THR A 199 -10.58 9.40 31.92
N ALA A 200 -9.56 8.54 31.78
CA ALA A 200 -9.21 7.47 32.72
C ALA A 200 -8.13 7.91 33.71
#